data_d8ba14e28dab401563ab860a6c57c715
#
_entry.id   d8ba14e28dab401563ab860a6c57c715
#
_cell.length_a   1.000
_cell.length_b   1.000
_cell.length_c   1.000
_cell.angle_alpha   90.00
_cell.angle_beta   90.00
_cell.angle_gamma   90.00
#
_symmetry.space_group_name_H-M   'P 1'
#
loop_
_entity.id
_entity.type
_entity.pdbx_description
1 polymer ?
#
loop_
_entity_poly.entity_id
_entity_poly.type
_entity_poly.pdbx_seq_one_letter_code
_entity_poly.pdbx_strand_id
1 'polypeptide(L)'
;NQYIFEKFKDGHMSVFDVDDTLVVTSAKIRVFDPHNGEEYGLTPAEFNEYEKKAHHELDFSEFDDGNLLLNGRPIEWVLNILKKTINKEKAVGIITARGDKNIVIDFLKKHGIKINPEFVFAVNDPKSKYKGNNAERKKQAFKDLIDMGFNDFRFFDDNLDNLAYAKQLEDEHPEVKVETKHIQSQWIPKFKD
;
A
#
# COMPACT_ATOMS: atom_id res chain seq x y z
N ASN A 1 22.80 7.07 -2.61
CA ASN A 1 22.67 7.49 -1.22
C ASN A 1 23.54 6.60 -0.35
N GLN A 2 24.81 7.02 -0.14
CA GLN A 2 25.82 6.23 0.56
C GLN A 2 25.40 5.85 1.99
N TYR A 3 24.65 6.71 2.67
CA TYR A 3 24.14 6.46 4.03
C TYR A 3 23.17 5.27 4.08
N ILE A 4 22.23 5.18 3.13
CA ILE A 4 21.27 4.07 3.05
C ILE A 4 22.01 2.76 2.77
N PHE A 5 22.97 2.80 1.85
CA PHE A 5 23.80 1.64 1.49
C PHE A 5 24.65 1.14 2.66
N GLU A 6 25.21 2.05 3.48
CA GLU A 6 26.00 1.68 4.65
C GLU A 6 25.15 1.11 5.78
N LYS A 7 23.92 1.63 5.97
CA LYS A 7 23.03 1.21 7.05
C LYS A 7 22.34 -0.13 6.79
N PHE A 8 21.97 -0.42 5.52
CA PHE A 8 21.20 -1.60 5.14
C PHE A 8 21.96 -2.48 4.15
N LYS A 9 23.16 -2.91 4.55
CA LYS A 9 24.11 -3.67 3.71
C LYS A 9 23.59 -5.02 3.24
N ASP A 10 22.61 -5.61 3.93
CA ASP A 10 22.00 -6.89 3.56
C ASP A 10 20.99 -6.76 2.40
N GLY A 11 20.66 -5.54 1.97
CA GLY A 11 19.72 -5.27 0.89
C GLY A 11 18.28 -5.67 1.23
N HIS A 12 17.99 -6.06 2.48
CA HIS A 12 16.68 -6.52 2.90
C HIS A 12 15.76 -5.36 3.27
N MET A 13 14.50 -5.42 2.80
CA MET A 13 13.43 -4.49 3.18
C MET A 13 12.10 -5.21 3.31
N SER A 14 11.37 -4.95 4.40
CA SER A 14 9.96 -5.31 4.51
C SER A 14 9.11 -4.15 4.00
N VAL A 15 8.25 -4.41 3.03
CA VAL A 15 7.38 -3.42 2.38
C VAL A 15 5.94 -3.73 2.71
N PHE A 16 5.18 -2.70 3.09
CA PHE A 16 3.79 -2.82 3.50
C PHE A 16 2.89 -1.94 2.64
N ASP A 17 1.77 -2.49 2.19
CA ASP A 17 0.61 -1.72 1.79
C ASP A 17 -0.08 -1.10 3.01
N VAL A 18 -1.03 -0.22 2.81
CA VAL A 18 -1.74 0.50 3.89
C VAL A 18 -3.16 -0.01 4.07
N ASP A 19 -4.04 0.25 3.10
CA ASP A 19 -5.46 -0.08 3.21
C ASP A 19 -5.69 -1.59 3.19
N ASP A 20 -6.44 -2.09 4.17
CA ASP A 20 -6.72 -3.52 4.40
C ASP A 20 -5.46 -4.39 4.66
N THR A 21 -4.31 -3.76 4.85
CA THR A 21 -3.06 -4.40 5.26
C THR A 21 -2.59 -3.93 6.64
N LEU A 22 -2.47 -2.63 6.87
CA LEU A 22 -2.11 -2.03 8.16
C LEU A 22 -3.33 -1.48 8.91
N VAL A 23 -4.37 -1.09 8.20
CA VAL A 23 -5.53 -0.39 8.74
C VAL A 23 -6.77 -0.64 7.89
N VAL A 24 -7.92 -0.73 8.55
CA VAL A 24 -9.24 -0.71 7.92
C VAL A 24 -9.88 0.64 8.18
N THR A 25 -10.28 1.34 7.13
CA THR A 25 -10.94 2.65 7.21
C THR A 25 -12.38 2.58 6.75
N SER A 26 -13.14 3.64 7.04
CA SER A 26 -14.49 3.82 6.50
C SER A 26 -14.51 4.47 5.10
N ALA A 27 -13.34 4.80 4.54
CA ALA A 27 -13.23 5.37 3.21
C ALA A 27 -13.80 4.42 2.15
N LYS A 28 -14.58 4.98 1.23
CA LYS A 28 -15.23 4.27 0.13
C LYS A 28 -14.76 4.83 -1.21
N ILE A 29 -14.71 3.96 -2.21
CA ILE A 29 -14.69 4.38 -3.60
C ILE A 29 -16.12 4.67 -3.99
N ARG A 30 -16.45 5.92 -4.35
CA ARG A 30 -17.79 6.29 -4.84
C ARG A 30 -17.92 5.93 -6.30
N VAL A 31 -19.01 5.26 -6.63
CA VAL A 31 -19.38 4.90 -8.01
C VAL A 31 -20.64 5.66 -8.35
N PHE A 32 -20.61 6.38 -9.45
CA PHE A 32 -21.79 7.05 -10.02
C PHE A 32 -22.08 6.45 -11.40
N ASP A 33 -23.33 6.05 -11.61
CA ASP A 33 -23.84 5.59 -12.92
C ASP A 33 -24.70 6.70 -13.53
N PRO A 34 -24.18 7.46 -14.52
CA PRO A 34 -24.91 8.55 -15.15
C PRO A 34 -26.11 8.08 -15.99
N HIS A 35 -26.22 6.78 -16.34
CA HIS A 35 -27.34 6.24 -17.11
C HIS A 35 -28.62 6.12 -16.30
N ASN A 36 -28.52 5.84 -15.01
CA ASN A 36 -29.66 5.63 -14.12
C ASN A 36 -29.67 6.57 -12.90
N GLY A 37 -28.56 7.33 -12.70
CA GLY A 37 -28.40 8.23 -11.56
C GLY A 37 -28.09 7.53 -10.24
N GLU A 38 -27.77 6.24 -10.26
CA GLU A 38 -27.38 5.52 -9.03
C GLU A 38 -26.01 5.94 -8.54
N GLU A 39 -25.89 6.08 -7.23
CA GLU A 39 -24.63 6.32 -6.54
C GLU A 39 -24.50 5.34 -5.37
N TYR A 40 -23.33 4.69 -5.26
CA TYR A 40 -23.00 3.80 -4.16
C TYR A 40 -21.52 3.84 -3.81
N GLY A 41 -21.17 3.34 -2.62
CA GLY A 41 -19.78 3.27 -2.16
C GLY A 41 -19.30 1.83 -2.07
N LEU A 42 -18.09 1.59 -2.56
CA LEU A 42 -17.39 0.31 -2.46
C LEU A 42 -16.26 0.40 -1.43
N THR A 43 -16.11 -0.62 -0.61
CA THR A 43 -14.88 -0.84 0.16
C THR A 43 -13.72 -1.17 -0.78
N PRO A 44 -12.45 -1.02 -0.35
CA PRO A 44 -11.31 -1.49 -1.15
C PRO A 44 -11.42 -2.96 -1.56
N ALA A 45 -11.90 -3.83 -0.67
CA ALA A 45 -12.10 -5.24 -0.98
C ALA A 45 -13.18 -5.47 -2.05
N GLU A 46 -14.33 -4.80 -1.94
CA GLU A 46 -15.40 -4.85 -2.96
C GLU A 46 -14.91 -4.26 -4.29
N PHE A 47 -14.09 -3.23 -4.26
CA PHE A 47 -13.53 -2.62 -5.46
C PHE A 47 -12.56 -3.55 -6.19
N ASN A 48 -11.81 -4.39 -5.48
CA ASN A 48 -10.92 -5.38 -6.09
C ASN A 48 -11.68 -6.42 -6.96
N GLU A 49 -12.95 -6.67 -6.62
CA GLU A 49 -13.83 -7.59 -7.37
C GLU A 49 -14.80 -6.87 -8.31
N TYR A 50 -14.76 -5.54 -8.32
CA TYR A 50 -15.69 -4.71 -9.07
C TYR A 50 -15.36 -4.67 -10.56
N GLU A 51 -16.33 -5.05 -11.37
CA GLU A 51 -16.26 -4.92 -12.83
C GLU A 51 -16.70 -3.53 -13.27
N LYS A 52 -15.74 -2.65 -13.53
CA LYS A 52 -16.00 -1.29 -13.99
C LYS A 52 -16.67 -1.29 -15.35
N LYS A 53 -17.90 -0.74 -15.43
CA LYS A 53 -18.54 -0.42 -16.72
C LYS A 53 -17.94 0.88 -17.27
N ALA A 54 -17.85 0.98 -18.61
CA ALA A 54 -17.20 2.12 -19.26
C ALA A 54 -17.80 3.49 -18.90
N HIS A 55 -19.12 3.53 -18.60
CA HIS A 55 -19.84 4.74 -18.25
C HIS A 55 -19.84 5.06 -16.73
N HIS A 56 -19.34 4.16 -15.89
CA HIS A 56 -19.25 4.41 -14.46
C HIS A 56 -18.15 5.43 -14.15
N GLU A 57 -18.52 6.45 -13.38
CA GLU A 57 -17.58 7.43 -12.84
C GLU A 57 -17.15 7.01 -11.43
N LEU A 58 -15.85 7.08 -11.17
CA LEU A 58 -15.26 6.68 -9.90
C LEU A 58 -14.66 7.89 -9.18
N ASP A 59 -14.94 8.02 -7.89
CA ASP A 59 -14.36 9.04 -7.03
C ASP A 59 -13.62 8.36 -5.87
N PHE A 60 -12.33 8.63 -5.75
CA PHE A 60 -11.42 8.13 -4.74
C PHE A 60 -11.08 9.18 -3.67
N SER A 61 -11.75 10.32 -3.67
CA SER A 61 -11.40 11.48 -2.83
C SER A 61 -11.45 11.19 -1.33
N GLU A 62 -12.26 10.24 -0.88
CA GLU A 62 -12.29 9.84 0.54
C GLU A 62 -10.94 9.26 1.03
N PHE A 63 -10.12 8.74 0.13
CA PHE A 63 -8.77 8.24 0.46
C PHE A 63 -7.73 9.36 0.61
N ASP A 64 -8.07 10.57 0.23
CA ASP A 64 -7.28 11.78 0.48
C ASP A 64 -7.62 12.44 1.82
N ASP A 65 -8.66 11.95 2.51
CA ASP A 65 -9.04 12.42 3.84
C ASP A 65 -8.15 11.79 4.92
N GLY A 66 -7.22 12.58 5.44
CA GLY A 66 -6.30 12.14 6.50
C GLY A 66 -7.01 11.75 7.80
N ASN A 67 -8.17 12.34 8.12
CA ASN A 67 -8.93 12.00 9.32
C ASN A 67 -9.53 10.61 9.22
N LEU A 68 -10.01 10.19 8.05
CA LEU A 68 -10.51 8.83 7.85
C LEU A 68 -9.41 7.79 8.07
N LEU A 69 -8.19 8.07 7.62
CA LEU A 69 -7.05 7.18 7.88
C LEU A 69 -6.65 7.19 9.36
N LEU A 70 -6.50 8.37 9.98
CA LEU A 70 -6.12 8.49 11.39
C LEU A 70 -7.11 7.83 12.34
N ASN A 71 -8.40 7.81 11.99
CA ASN A 71 -9.47 7.17 12.78
C ASN A 71 -9.74 5.72 12.34
N GLY A 72 -9.00 5.21 11.38
CA GLY A 72 -9.07 3.81 10.96
C GLY A 72 -8.70 2.85 12.06
N ARG A 73 -9.23 1.63 11.96
CA ARG A 73 -8.90 0.56 12.90
C ARG A 73 -7.63 -0.16 12.44
N PRO A 74 -6.55 -0.12 13.24
CA PRO A 74 -5.32 -0.82 12.89
C PRO A 74 -5.53 -2.34 12.79
N ILE A 75 -4.84 -2.96 11.84
CA ILE A 75 -4.67 -4.41 11.81
C ILE A 75 -3.44 -4.71 12.66
N GLU A 76 -3.69 -4.88 13.97
CA GLU A 76 -2.66 -4.84 15.01
C GLU A 76 -1.51 -5.82 14.80
N TRP A 77 -1.79 -7.04 14.33
CA TRP A 77 -0.73 -8.03 14.17
C TRP A 77 0.24 -7.67 13.04
N VAL A 78 -0.24 -7.05 11.94
CA VAL A 78 0.62 -6.59 10.84
C VAL A 78 1.39 -5.35 11.27
N LEU A 79 0.71 -4.40 11.92
CA LEU A 79 1.35 -3.19 12.43
C LEU A 79 2.45 -3.52 13.45
N ASN A 80 2.26 -4.56 14.27
CA ASN A 80 3.26 -5.04 15.19
C ASN A 80 4.48 -5.66 14.49
N ILE A 81 4.29 -6.34 13.35
CA ILE A 81 5.41 -6.82 12.52
C ILE A 81 6.24 -5.63 12.04
N LEU A 82 5.58 -4.59 11.53
CA LEU A 82 6.24 -3.36 11.08
C LEU A 82 7.04 -2.72 12.22
N LYS A 83 6.42 -2.52 13.39
CA LYS A 83 7.08 -1.94 14.58
C LYS A 83 8.30 -2.75 15.01
N LYS A 84 8.17 -4.08 15.08
CA LYS A 84 9.27 -4.96 15.46
C LYS A 84 10.42 -4.91 14.46
N THR A 85 10.11 -4.77 13.16
CA THR A 85 11.11 -4.67 12.10
C THR A 85 11.91 -3.38 12.24
N ILE A 86 11.26 -2.25 12.48
CA ILE A 86 11.94 -0.96 12.74
C ILE A 86 12.77 -1.02 14.01
N ASN A 87 12.21 -1.59 15.10
CA ASN A 87 12.93 -1.69 16.38
C ASN A 87 14.20 -2.56 16.30
N LYS A 88 14.26 -3.46 15.35
CA LYS A 88 15.46 -4.26 15.02
C LYS A 88 16.41 -3.54 14.04
N GLU A 89 16.17 -2.25 13.79
CA GLU A 89 16.95 -1.43 12.86
C GLU A 89 16.99 -1.98 11.42
N LYS A 90 15.95 -2.72 11.02
CA LYS A 90 15.77 -3.23 9.66
C LYS A 90 14.99 -2.23 8.81
N ALA A 91 15.25 -2.23 7.51
CA ALA A 91 14.56 -1.34 6.58
C ALA A 91 13.08 -1.71 6.45
N VAL A 92 12.22 -0.67 6.49
CA VAL A 92 10.78 -0.76 6.22
C VAL A 92 10.41 0.27 5.17
N GLY A 93 9.66 -0.16 4.17
CA GLY A 93 9.07 0.67 3.14
C GLY A 93 7.55 0.59 3.15
N ILE A 94 6.92 1.61 2.62
CA ILE A 94 5.48 1.68 2.37
C ILE A 94 5.26 1.92 0.89
N ILE A 95 4.43 1.08 0.26
CA ILE A 95 3.95 1.31 -1.10
C ILE A 95 2.44 1.21 -1.09
N THR A 96 1.76 2.33 -1.28
CA THR A 96 0.30 2.46 -1.19
C THR A 96 -0.30 3.03 -2.48
N ALA A 97 -1.53 2.60 -2.79
CA ALA A 97 -2.32 3.19 -3.86
C ALA A 97 -2.85 4.60 -3.54
N ARG A 98 -2.70 5.08 -2.30
CA ARG A 98 -3.08 6.45 -1.95
C ARG A 98 -2.29 7.48 -2.74
N GLY A 99 -2.81 8.71 -2.80
CA GLY A 99 -2.21 9.84 -3.53
C GLY A 99 -1.37 10.78 -2.67
N ASP A 100 -1.41 10.66 -1.33
CA ASP A 100 -0.68 11.54 -0.42
C ASP A 100 0.07 10.73 0.65
N LYS A 101 1.40 10.71 0.53
CA LYS A 101 2.24 10.01 1.50
C LYS A 101 2.28 10.65 2.88
N ASN A 102 2.02 11.95 2.99
CA ASN A 102 2.06 12.65 4.28
C ASN A 102 0.96 12.16 5.21
N ILE A 103 -0.22 11.85 4.69
CA ILE A 103 -1.33 11.25 5.45
C ILE A 103 -0.90 9.90 6.04
N VAL A 104 -0.20 9.09 5.28
CA VAL A 104 0.32 7.78 5.71
C VAL A 104 1.40 7.95 6.79
N ILE A 105 2.32 8.89 6.60
CA ILE A 105 3.37 9.20 7.57
C ILE A 105 2.75 9.65 8.91
N ASP A 106 1.71 10.49 8.87
CA ASP A 106 0.98 10.95 10.05
C ASP A 106 0.27 9.81 10.77
N PHE A 107 -0.35 8.89 10.03
CA PHE A 107 -0.93 7.68 10.59
C PHE A 107 0.11 6.83 11.32
N LEU A 108 1.25 6.58 10.71
CA LEU A 108 2.33 5.81 11.32
C LEU A 108 2.87 6.51 12.58
N LYS A 109 3.03 7.83 12.52
CA LYS A 109 3.46 8.66 13.67
C LYS A 109 2.48 8.57 14.83
N LYS A 110 1.17 8.61 14.57
CA LYS A 110 0.12 8.40 15.58
C LYS A 110 0.31 7.07 16.33
N HIS A 111 0.78 6.04 15.65
CA HIS A 111 1.05 4.72 16.20
C HIS A 111 2.48 4.54 16.72
N GLY A 112 3.22 5.64 16.92
CA GLY A 112 4.57 5.60 17.46
C GLY A 112 5.65 5.12 16.48
N ILE A 113 5.36 5.13 15.18
CA ILE A 113 6.26 4.67 14.12
C ILE A 113 6.86 5.88 13.41
N LYS A 114 8.20 5.98 13.47
CA LYS A 114 8.97 6.95 12.70
C LYS A 114 9.57 6.25 11.49
N ILE A 115 9.10 6.61 10.29
CA ILE A 115 9.59 6.06 9.04
C ILE A 115 10.38 7.11 8.25
N ASN A 116 11.38 6.65 7.48
CA ASN A 116 12.06 7.52 6.51
C ASN A 116 11.10 7.86 5.36
N PRO A 117 10.78 9.15 5.11
CA PRO A 117 9.86 9.54 4.04
C PRO A 117 10.32 9.09 2.63
N GLU A 118 11.63 8.88 2.41
CA GLU A 118 12.17 8.36 1.15
C GLU A 118 11.75 6.92 0.88
N PHE A 119 11.27 6.19 1.89
CA PHE A 119 10.77 4.81 1.78
C PHE A 119 9.25 4.72 1.74
N VAL A 120 8.56 5.86 1.61
CA VAL A 120 7.10 5.94 1.50
C VAL A 120 6.73 6.37 0.09
N PHE A 121 5.99 5.51 -0.61
CA PHE A 121 5.55 5.70 -2.00
C PHE A 121 4.03 5.71 -2.06
N ALA A 122 3.45 6.87 -2.34
CA ALA A 122 2.04 7.05 -2.69
C ALA A 122 1.94 7.04 -4.22
N VAL A 123 1.63 5.87 -4.81
CA VAL A 123 1.80 5.68 -6.26
C VAL A 123 0.76 6.40 -7.12
N ASN A 124 -0.33 6.86 -6.51
CA ASN A 124 -1.34 7.68 -7.19
C ASN A 124 -1.20 9.20 -6.87
N ASP A 125 -0.08 9.63 -6.29
CA ASP A 125 0.23 11.05 -6.22
C ASP A 125 0.15 11.64 -7.63
N PRO A 126 -0.64 12.73 -7.85
CA PRO A 126 -0.75 13.38 -9.17
C PRO A 126 0.59 13.82 -9.77
N LYS A 127 1.59 14.06 -8.93
CA LYS A 127 2.95 14.43 -9.33
C LYS A 127 3.88 13.23 -9.55
N SER A 128 3.41 12.00 -9.29
CA SER A 128 4.24 10.82 -9.46
C SER A 128 4.50 10.51 -10.94
N LYS A 129 5.63 9.86 -11.19
CA LYS A 129 6.01 9.39 -12.54
C LYS A 129 5.37 8.05 -12.93
N TYR A 130 4.71 7.38 -11.99
CA TYR A 130 4.18 6.04 -12.17
C TYR A 130 2.97 6.01 -13.10
N LYS A 131 2.88 4.98 -13.95
CA LYS A 131 1.84 4.82 -15.00
C LYS A 131 1.19 3.45 -14.91
N GLY A 132 -0.04 3.37 -15.40
CA GLY A 132 -0.80 2.13 -15.45
C GLY A 132 -1.76 1.97 -14.27
N ASN A 133 -2.19 0.73 -14.03
CA ASN A 133 -3.05 0.39 -12.89
C ASN A 133 -2.26 0.37 -11.56
N ASN A 134 -2.93 0.15 -10.44
CA ASN A 134 -2.29 0.17 -9.12
C ASN A 134 -1.15 -0.85 -9.00
N ALA A 135 -1.33 -2.07 -9.51
CA ALA A 135 -0.31 -3.11 -9.44
C ALA A 135 0.94 -2.74 -10.26
N GLU A 136 0.75 -2.19 -11.47
CA GLU A 136 1.84 -1.70 -12.31
C GLU A 136 2.60 -0.54 -11.66
N ARG A 137 1.87 0.41 -11.06
CA ARG A 137 2.46 1.56 -10.35
C ARG A 137 3.26 1.11 -9.11
N LYS A 138 2.72 0.18 -8.32
CA LYS A 138 3.42 -0.39 -7.17
C LYS A 138 4.71 -1.12 -7.58
N LYS A 139 4.66 -1.89 -8.67
CA LYS A 139 5.86 -2.53 -9.23
C LYS A 139 6.93 -1.51 -9.62
N GLN A 140 6.55 -0.38 -10.22
CA GLN A 140 7.47 0.71 -10.55
C GLN A 140 8.11 1.32 -9.29
N ALA A 141 7.36 1.47 -8.20
CA ALA A 141 7.90 1.92 -6.92
C ALA A 141 8.94 0.95 -6.35
N PHE A 142 8.74 -0.37 -6.49
CA PHE A 142 9.77 -1.36 -6.15
C PHE A 142 11.06 -1.16 -6.97
N LYS A 143 10.97 -0.79 -8.25
CA LYS A 143 12.15 -0.50 -9.06
C LYS A 143 12.96 0.68 -8.50
N ASP A 144 12.29 1.69 -7.96
CA ASP A 144 12.97 2.78 -7.26
C ASP A 144 13.70 2.29 -5.99
N LEU A 145 13.13 1.36 -5.25
CA LEU A 145 13.79 0.74 -4.10
C LEU A 145 15.00 -0.14 -4.53
N ILE A 146 14.89 -0.84 -5.65
CA ILE A 146 16.01 -1.60 -6.23
C ILE A 146 17.14 -0.64 -6.61
N ASP A 147 16.84 0.49 -7.22
CA ASP A 147 17.82 1.53 -7.57
C ASP A 147 18.49 2.13 -6.32
N MET A 148 17.84 2.12 -5.17
CA MET A 148 18.43 2.51 -3.88
C MET A 148 19.37 1.46 -3.30
N GLY A 149 19.38 0.21 -3.84
CA GLY A 149 20.24 -0.88 -3.41
C GLY A 149 19.54 -2.01 -2.66
N PHE A 150 18.22 -1.97 -2.54
CA PHE A 150 17.47 -3.09 -1.96
C PHE A 150 17.23 -4.18 -3.00
N ASN A 151 17.37 -5.45 -2.59
CA ASN A 151 17.23 -6.58 -3.49
C ASN A 151 16.58 -7.82 -2.85
N ASP A 152 16.19 -7.73 -1.60
CA ASP A 152 15.53 -8.82 -0.87
C ASP A 152 14.31 -8.25 -0.13
N PHE A 153 13.14 -8.47 -0.71
CA PHE A 153 11.89 -7.88 -0.25
C PHE A 153 10.98 -8.92 0.39
N ARG A 154 10.34 -8.52 1.49
CA ARG A 154 9.14 -9.15 2.01
C ARG A 154 7.99 -8.18 1.83
N PHE A 155 7.01 -8.52 0.99
CA PHE A 155 5.92 -7.64 0.62
C PHE A 155 4.58 -8.11 1.18
N PHE A 156 3.97 -7.26 2.03
CA PHE A 156 2.68 -7.45 2.67
C PHE A 156 1.62 -6.62 1.95
N ASP A 157 0.63 -7.28 1.36
CA ASP A 157 -0.47 -6.63 0.64
C ASP A 157 -1.72 -7.53 0.69
N ASP A 158 -2.91 -6.94 0.69
CA ASP A 158 -4.19 -7.67 0.65
C ASP A 158 -4.63 -8.04 -0.76
N ASN A 159 -4.07 -7.40 -1.77
CA ASN A 159 -4.43 -7.59 -3.17
C ASN A 159 -3.48 -8.55 -3.88
N LEU A 160 -4.02 -9.68 -4.36
CA LEU A 160 -3.23 -10.71 -5.04
C LEU A 160 -2.56 -10.20 -6.32
N ASP A 161 -3.17 -9.28 -7.06
CA ASP A 161 -2.57 -8.71 -8.27
C ASP A 161 -1.32 -7.90 -7.94
N ASN A 162 -1.36 -7.11 -6.87
CA ASN A 162 -0.19 -6.36 -6.41
C ASN A 162 0.97 -7.30 -6.07
N LEU A 163 0.68 -8.40 -5.37
CA LEU A 163 1.68 -9.41 -5.03
C LEU A 163 2.25 -10.11 -6.27
N ALA A 164 1.39 -10.47 -7.22
CA ALA A 164 1.80 -11.12 -8.47
C ALA A 164 2.70 -10.23 -9.33
N TYR A 165 2.35 -8.95 -9.47
CA TYR A 165 3.16 -7.98 -10.21
C TYR A 165 4.53 -7.74 -9.55
N ALA A 166 4.57 -7.63 -8.22
CA ALA A 166 5.84 -7.50 -7.50
C ALA A 166 6.72 -8.74 -7.69
N LYS A 167 6.12 -9.93 -7.71
CA LYS A 167 6.85 -11.19 -7.93
C LYS A 167 7.54 -11.27 -9.30
N GLN A 168 6.98 -10.61 -10.32
CA GLN A 168 7.59 -10.53 -11.67
C GLN A 168 8.96 -9.85 -11.66
N LEU A 169 9.29 -9.05 -10.62
CA LEU A 169 10.59 -8.42 -10.50
C LEU A 169 11.74 -9.43 -10.44
N GLU A 170 11.51 -10.64 -9.92
CA GLU A 170 12.52 -11.69 -9.88
C GLU A 170 12.95 -12.16 -11.29
N ASP A 171 12.03 -12.11 -12.27
CA ASP A 171 12.32 -12.46 -13.67
C ASP A 171 13.06 -11.33 -14.38
N GLU A 172 12.75 -10.08 -14.06
CA GLU A 172 13.36 -8.88 -14.66
C GLU A 172 14.73 -8.55 -14.04
N HIS A 173 14.92 -8.90 -12.78
CA HIS A 173 16.10 -8.61 -11.97
C HIS A 173 16.55 -9.90 -11.23
N PRO A 174 17.46 -10.70 -11.83
CA PRO A 174 17.85 -12.00 -11.26
C PRO A 174 18.44 -11.94 -9.84
N GLU A 175 18.99 -10.78 -9.45
CA GLU A 175 19.53 -10.54 -8.11
C GLU A 175 18.45 -10.22 -7.06
N VAL A 176 17.21 -9.98 -7.49
CA VAL A 176 16.10 -9.57 -6.61
C VAL A 176 15.31 -10.80 -6.16
N LYS A 177 14.95 -10.80 -4.87
CA LYS A 177 14.01 -11.75 -4.28
C LYS A 177 12.79 -11.00 -3.75
N VAL A 178 11.61 -11.55 -3.98
CA VAL A 178 10.35 -11.03 -3.45
C VAL A 178 9.57 -12.15 -2.78
N GLU A 179 9.56 -12.14 -1.45
CA GLU A 179 8.67 -12.98 -0.66
C GLU A 179 7.34 -12.24 -0.49
N THR A 180 6.25 -12.82 -0.96
CA THR A 180 4.93 -12.23 -0.85
C THR A 180 4.18 -12.73 0.38
N LYS A 181 3.51 -11.83 1.08
CA LYS A 181 2.66 -12.10 2.25
C LYS A 181 1.27 -11.57 2.00
N HIS A 182 0.35 -12.46 1.64
CA HIS A 182 -1.04 -12.10 1.42
C HIS A 182 -1.74 -11.87 2.75
N ILE A 183 -2.22 -10.64 2.95
CA ILE A 183 -2.99 -10.27 4.14
C ILE A 183 -4.46 -10.47 3.84
N GLN A 184 -5.06 -11.43 4.50
CA GLN A 184 -6.51 -11.66 4.44
C GLN A 184 -7.15 -10.96 5.62
N SER A 185 -8.01 -9.97 5.35
CA SER A 185 -8.77 -9.23 6.36
C SER A 185 -9.97 -10.07 6.88
N GLN A 186 -9.74 -11.32 7.28
CA GLN A 186 -10.78 -12.19 7.84
C GLN A 186 -11.35 -11.67 9.17
N TRP A 187 -10.86 -10.55 9.67
CA TRP A 187 -11.24 -9.94 10.94
C TRP A 187 -12.02 -8.63 10.79
N ILE A 188 -12.69 -8.41 9.67
CA ILE A 188 -13.79 -7.46 9.66
C ILE A 188 -14.93 -8.19 10.39
N PRO A 189 -15.34 -7.80 11.63
CA PRO A 189 -16.53 -8.32 12.21
C PRO A 189 -17.64 -8.05 11.18
N LYS A 190 -18.28 -9.10 10.66
CA LYS A 190 -19.56 -8.92 9.97
C LYS A 190 -20.42 -8.25 11.01
N PHE A 191 -20.69 -6.96 10.87
CA PHE A 191 -21.75 -6.34 11.65
C PHE A 191 -23.00 -7.13 11.29
N LYS A 192 -23.46 -7.94 12.25
CA LYS A 192 -24.79 -8.53 12.16
C LYS A 192 -25.74 -7.34 12.24
N ASP A 193 -26.55 -7.19 11.20
CA ASP A 193 -27.70 -6.30 11.16
C ASP A 193 -28.61 -6.54 12.39
#